data_d78ef3b5199af84fe0a3e3226fde53ef
#
_entry.id   d78ef3b5199af84fe0a3e3226fde53ef
#
_cell.length_a   1.000
_cell.length_b   1.000
_cell.length_c   1.000
_cell.angle_alpha   90.00
_cell.angle_beta   90.00
_cell.angle_gamma   90.00
#
_symmetry.space_group_name_H-M   'P 1'
#
loop_
_entity.id
_entity.type
_entity.pdbx_description
1 polymer ?
#
loop_
_entity_poly.entity_id
_entity_poly.type
_entity_poly.pdbx_seq_one_letter_code
_entity_poly.pdbx_strand_id
1 'polypeptide(L)'
;MPALDPRATLTPFPRGWYLVAKSDDVPVGKVKPVTMLGRELVVFRTDDGVVHVTNAHCPHFGVHLGHGGRVRGDCIRCPFHGWEFRASDGACRTIPTGDLPPPKARLVRWDTHEIAGLIMTWFHEEDAAPTWRVTDFPDLDDQPYSEWADYEWTIKARIQELSENDSDVSHAPALHGFVDEPAEIDLKIDGAECNWRLRAKLHYSA
;
A
#
# COMPACT_ATOMS: atom_id res chain seq x y z
N MET A 1 17.10 -26.90 -8.37
CA MET A 1 16.43 -26.13 -7.31
C MET A 1 16.07 -27.09 -6.18
N PRO A 2 16.34 -26.79 -4.91
CA PRO A 2 15.82 -27.61 -3.82
C PRO A 2 14.29 -27.56 -3.88
N ALA A 3 13.64 -28.73 -3.74
CA ALA A 3 12.20 -28.80 -3.67
C ALA A 3 11.71 -27.98 -2.46
N LEU A 4 10.76 -27.08 -2.68
CA LEU A 4 10.09 -26.35 -1.60
C LEU A 4 9.44 -27.39 -0.67
N ASP A 5 9.69 -27.29 0.63
CA ASP A 5 8.98 -28.12 1.61
C ASP A 5 7.48 -27.77 1.55
N PRO A 6 6.61 -28.70 1.14
CA PRO A 6 5.17 -28.43 1.05
C PRO A 6 4.52 -28.09 2.40
N ARG A 7 5.28 -28.25 3.51
CA ARG A 7 4.86 -27.90 4.87
C ARG A 7 5.36 -26.52 5.30
N ALA A 8 6.13 -25.81 4.46
CA ALA A 8 6.56 -24.45 4.76
C ALA A 8 5.31 -23.57 4.96
N THR A 9 5.14 -23.07 6.16
CA THR A 9 4.05 -22.13 6.49
C THR A 9 4.37 -20.82 5.79
N LEU A 10 3.62 -20.52 4.74
CA LEU A 10 3.69 -19.20 4.10
C LEU A 10 3.33 -18.12 5.13
N THR A 11 4.09 -17.03 5.13
CA THR A 11 3.75 -15.87 5.97
C THR A 11 2.37 -15.35 5.54
N PRO A 12 1.50 -14.97 6.47
CA PRO A 12 0.17 -14.45 6.13
C PRO A 12 0.26 -13.21 5.23
N PHE A 13 1.32 -12.41 5.38
CA PHE A 13 1.58 -11.21 4.59
C PHE A 13 3.04 -11.22 4.13
N PRO A 14 3.34 -11.44 2.85
CA PRO A 14 4.68 -11.31 2.30
C PRO A 14 5.22 -9.89 2.48
N ARG A 15 6.55 -9.76 2.60
CA ARG A 15 7.20 -8.44 2.58
C ARG A 15 7.03 -7.78 1.22
N GLY A 16 6.72 -6.48 1.22
CA GLY A 16 6.51 -5.76 -0.05
C GLY A 16 5.73 -4.47 0.12
N TRP A 17 5.47 -3.83 -1.01
CA TRP A 17 4.63 -2.64 -1.11
C TRP A 17 3.16 -3.03 -1.28
N TYR A 18 2.30 -2.40 -0.49
CA TYR A 18 0.87 -2.64 -0.48
C TYR A 18 0.12 -1.35 -0.74
N LEU A 19 -0.90 -1.40 -1.60
CA LEU A 19 -1.82 -0.30 -1.80
C LEU A 19 -2.61 -0.06 -0.51
N VAL A 20 -2.52 1.16 0.05
CA VAL A 20 -3.20 1.53 1.28
C VAL A 20 -4.36 2.49 1.06
N ALA A 21 -4.30 3.32 0.03
CA ALA A 21 -5.37 4.23 -0.38
C ALA A 21 -5.11 4.77 -1.80
N LYS A 22 -6.13 5.35 -2.42
CA LYS A 22 -5.94 6.21 -3.59
C LYS A 22 -5.56 7.62 -3.14
N SER A 23 -4.79 8.34 -3.96
CA SER A 23 -4.37 9.72 -3.66
C SER A 23 -5.57 10.64 -3.46
N ASP A 24 -6.61 10.49 -4.29
CA ASP A 24 -7.84 11.30 -4.24
C ASP A 24 -8.67 11.08 -2.97
N ASP A 25 -8.53 9.92 -2.33
CA ASP A 25 -9.20 9.63 -1.04
C ASP A 25 -8.58 10.39 0.13
N VAL A 26 -7.35 10.92 -0.06
CA VAL A 26 -6.56 11.56 0.99
C VAL A 26 -6.07 12.94 0.52
N PRO A 27 -6.98 13.89 0.26
CA PRO A 27 -6.59 15.27 -0.03
C PRO A 27 -5.88 15.93 1.15
N VAL A 28 -5.24 17.08 0.91
CA VAL A 28 -4.52 17.85 1.95
C VAL A 28 -5.40 18.07 3.18
N GLY A 29 -4.85 17.83 4.35
CA GLY A 29 -5.53 17.94 5.65
C GLY A 29 -6.42 16.74 6.02
N LYS A 30 -6.63 15.79 5.10
CA LYS A 30 -7.44 14.58 5.36
C LYS A 30 -6.68 13.57 6.21
N VAL A 31 -7.41 12.93 7.11
CA VAL A 31 -6.98 11.75 7.87
C VAL A 31 -7.95 10.61 7.57
N LYS A 32 -7.43 9.47 7.10
CA LYS A 32 -8.20 8.29 6.70
C LYS A 32 -7.77 7.09 7.55
N PRO A 33 -8.67 6.45 8.32
CA PRO A 33 -8.40 5.18 8.97
C PRO A 33 -8.38 4.04 7.94
N VAL A 34 -7.46 3.10 8.10
CA VAL A 34 -7.33 1.91 7.26
C VAL A 34 -6.99 0.71 8.14
N THR A 35 -7.62 -0.44 7.88
CA THR A 35 -7.25 -1.71 8.49
C THR A 35 -6.68 -2.62 7.41
N MET A 36 -5.40 -2.96 7.52
CA MET A 36 -4.72 -3.86 6.58
C MET A 36 -3.58 -4.60 7.26
N LEU A 37 -3.17 -5.73 6.70
CA LEU A 37 -2.05 -6.52 7.21
C LEU A 37 -2.19 -6.87 8.71
N GLY A 38 -3.43 -7.05 9.17
CA GLY A 38 -3.75 -7.31 10.57
C GLY A 38 -3.49 -6.13 11.52
N ARG A 39 -3.31 -4.91 11.00
CA ARG A 39 -3.00 -3.69 11.79
C ARG A 39 -3.97 -2.56 11.46
N GLU A 40 -4.22 -1.73 12.44
CA GLU A 40 -4.95 -0.46 12.27
C GLU A 40 -3.95 0.66 12.00
N LEU A 41 -4.14 1.33 10.89
CA LEU A 41 -3.29 2.40 10.37
C LEU A 41 -4.09 3.68 10.16
N VAL A 42 -3.39 4.79 10.06
CA VAL A 42 -3.93 6.04 9.53
C VAL A 42 -3.06 6.54 8.39
N VAL A 43 -3.73 6.91 7.30
CA VAL A 43 -3.15 7.61 6.17
C VAL A 43 -3.57 9.07 6.27
N PHE A 44 -2.65 9.99 6.15
CA PHE A 44 -2.97 11.42 6.20
C PHE A 44 -2.03 12.21 5.31
N ARG A 45 -2.51 13.36 4.81
CA ARG A 45 -1.72 14.25 3.99
C ARG A 45 -1.53 15.57 4.69
N THR A 46 -0.27 15.93 4.91
CA THR A 46 0.15 17.17 5.55
C THR A 46 -0.11 18.40 4.67
N ASP A 47 -0.04 19.58 5.23
CA ASP A 47 -0.38 20.84 4.53
C ASP A 47 0.58 21.16 3.37
N ASP A 48 1.78 20.56 3.36
CA ASP A 48 2.75 20.61 2.27
C ASP A 48 2.45 19.59 1.14
N GLY A 49 1.37 18.82 1.25
CA GLY A 49 0.95 17.85 0.26
C GLY A 49 1.60 16.47 0.39
N VAL A 50 2.47 16.25 1.36
CA VAL A 50 3.14 14.95 1.55
C VAL A 50 2.23 13.97 2.27
N VAL A 51 2.12 12.75 1.76
CA VAL A 51 1.34 11.67 2.37
C VAL A 51 2.18 10.86 3.35
N HIS A 52 1.55 10.47 4.45
CA HIS A 52 2.18 9.67 5.51
C HIS A 52 1.27 8.55 5.98
N VAL A 53 1.88 7.44 6.39
CA VAL A 53 1.20 6.30 7.00
C VAL A 53 1.82 6.04 8.37
N THR A 54 0.97 5.88 9.39
CA THR A 54 1.41 5.53 10.75
C THR A 54 0.48 4.49 11.38
N ASN A 55 0.94 3.84 12.44
CA ASN A 55 0.02 3.12 13.32
C ASN A 55 -1.08 4.06 13.82
N ALA A 56 -2.28 3.52 13.98
CA ALA A 56 -3.47 4.32 14.25
C ALA A 56 -3.53 4.92 15.64
N HIS A 57 -2.86 4.35 16.63
CA HIS A 57 -3.09 4.66 18.03
C HIS A 57 -2.09 5.65 18.61
N CYS A 58 -2.64 6.68 19.26
CA CYS A 58 -1.87 7.66 20.00
C CYS A 58 -1.12 6.99 21.17
N PRO A 59 0.22 7.16 21.30
CA PRO A 59 1.00 6.50 22.35
C PRO A 59 0.68 7.01 23.76
N HIS A 60 -0.13 8.05 23.91
CA HIS A 60 -0.54 8.56 25.22
C HIS A 60 -1.57 7.65 25.89
N PHE A 61 -2.77 7.51 25.30
CA PHE A 61 -3.89 6.71 25.85
C PHE A 61 -4.55 5.79 24.81
N GLY A 62 -3.87 5.48 23.71
CA GLY A 62 -4.36 4.52 22.74
C GLY A 62 -5.55 4.99 21.89
N VAL A 63 -5.88 6.28 21.86
CA VAL A 63 -6.98 6.78 21.03
C VAL A 63 -6.64 6.67 19.57
N HIS A 64 -7.58 6.18 18.77
CA HIS A 64 -7.41 6.00 17.33
C HIS A 64 -7.43 7.35 16.61
N LEU A 65 -6.30 7.72 16.00
CA LEU A 65 -6.11 9.03 15.33
C LEU A 65 -6.99 9.21 14.09
N GLY A 66 -7.40 8.13 13.43
CA GLY A 66 -8.29 8.16 12.27
C GLY A 66 -9.72 8.59 12.57
N HIS A 67 -10.12 8.60 13.87
CA HIS A 67 -11.45 8.98 14.32
C HIS A 67 -11.41 10.34 15.03
N GLY A 68 -11.35 11.41 14.25
CA GLY A 68 -11.34 12.78 14.74
C GLY A 68 -9.98 13.44 14.87
N GLY A 69 -8.90 12.75 14.57
CA GLY A 69 -7.57 13.33 14.40
C GLY A 69 -7.56 14.34 13.27
N ARG A 70 -6.67 15.33 13.34
CA ARG A 70 -6.59 16.43 12.37
C ARG A 70 -5.14 16.72 12.00
N VAL A 71 -4.92 17.06 10.76
CA VAL A 71 -3.63 17.60 10.31
C VAL A 71 -3.47 19.04 10.82
N ARG A 72 -2.25 19.40 11.20
CA ARG A 72 -1.81 20.72 11.61
C ARG A 72 -0.40 20.96 11.08
N GLY A 73 -0.29 21.63 9.95
CA GLY A 73 1.00 21.83 9.27
C GLY A 73 1.63 20.47 8.88
N ASP A 74 2.79 20.20 9.44
CA ASP A 74 3.56 18.97 9.28
C ASP A 74 3.25 17.89 10.34
N CYS A 75 2.17 18.05 11.13
CA CYS A 75 1.83 17.17 12.23
C CYS A 75 0.42 16.57 12.09
N ILE A 76 0.21 15.41 12.73
CA ILE A 76 -1.12 14.90 13.05
C ILE A 76 -1.42 15.16 14.53
N ARG A 77 -2.60 15.72 14.80
CA ARG A 77 -3.08 16.05 16.15
C ARG A 77 -4.06 15.03 16.66
N CYS A 78 -3.80 14.48 17.84
CA CYS A 78 -4.69 13.57 18.53
C CYS A 78 -6.01 14.27 18.95
N PRO A 79 -7.18 13.65 18.68
CA PRO A 79 -8.47 14.26 19.00
C PRO A 79 -8.76 14.35 20.51
N PHE A 80 -8.08 13.53 21.33
CA PHE A 80 -8.39 13.42 22.74
C PHE A 80 -7.70 14.51 23.57
N HIS A 81 -6.36 14.49 23.64
CA HIS A 81 -5.62 15.48 24.45
C HIS A 81 -4.80 16.46 23.62
N GLY A 82 -4.99 16.49 22.31
CA GLY A 82 -4.36 17.47 21.43
C GLY A 82 -2.85 17.33 21.26
N TRP A 83 -2.26 16.18 21.59
CA TRP A 83 -0.86 15.92 21.29
C TRP A 83 -0.61 15.96 19.80
N GLU A 84 0.45 16.61 19.38
CA GLU A 84 0.81 16.73 17.97
C GLU A 84 2.08 15.94 17.68
N PHE A 85 2.00 15.09 16.66
CA PHE A 85 3.09 14.22 16.23
C PHE A 85 3.57 14.63 14.85
N ARG A 86 4.87 14.87 14.69
CA ARG A 86 5.46 15.17 13.40
C ARG A 86 5.30 13.99 12.45
N ALA A 87 4.88 14.27 11.24
CA ALA A 87 4.71 13.26 10.22
C ALA A 87 6.05 12.68 9.74
N SER A 88 7.10 13.50 9.70
CA SER A 88 8.43 13.12 9.18
C SER A 88 9.17 12.09 10.02
N ASP A 89 8.97 12.04 11.34
CA ASP A 89 9.67 11.13 12.23
C ASP A 89 8.77 10.46 13.29
N GLY A 90 7.49 10.84 13.36
CA GLY A 90 6.52 10.33 14.34
C GLY A 90 6.67 10.88 15.74
N ALA A 91 7.68 11.68 16.05
CA ALA A 91 7.92 12.20 17.39
C ALA A 91 6.82 13.18 17.86
N CYS A 92 6.44 13.09 19.13
CA CYS A 92 5.57 14.10 19.72
C CYS A 92 6.30 15.44 19.76
N ARG A 93 5.71 16.46 19.12
CA ARG A 93 6.27 17.81 19.02
C ARG A 93 5.74 18.72 20.10
N THR A 94 4.43 18.61 20.37
CA THR A 94 3.73 19.57 21.23
C THR A 94 2.72 18.86 22.10
N ILE A 95 2.68 19.28 23.36
CA ILE A 95 1.63 18.92 24.33
C ILE A 95 0.93 20.22 24.72
N PRO A 96 -0.42 20.29 24.75
CA PRO A 96 -1.15 21.52 25.07
C PRO A 96 -0.86 22.11 26.43
N THR A 97 -0.42 21.33 27.41
CA THR A 97 -0.01 21.82 28.73
C THR A 97 1.26 22.65 28.71
N GLY A 98 2.02 22.62 27.61
CA GLY A 98 3.32 23.28 27.49
C GLY A 98 4.50 22.49 28.05
N ASP A 99 4.26 21.31 28.59
CA ASP A 99 5.31 20.42 29.07
C ASP A 99 6.14 19.84 27.92
N LEU A 100 7.37 19.42 28.21
CA LEU A 100 8.18 18.72 27.24
C LEU A 100 7.62 17.31 26.96
N PRO A 101 7.41 16.96 25.68
CA PRO A 101 6.96 15.64 25.31
C PRO A 101 7.91 14.54 25.81
N PRO A 102 7.38 13.43 26.35
CA PRO A 102 8.23 12.28 26.69
C PRO A 102 9.00 11.79 25.46
N PRO A 103 10.31 11.48 25.58
CA PRO A 103 11.12 11.03 24.43
C PRO A 103 10.58 9.78 23.72
N LYS A 104 9.86 8.93 24.46
CA LYS A 104 9.23 7.71 23.95
C LYS A 104 7.87 7.96 23.26
N ALA A 105 7.30 9.16 23.38
CA ALA A 105 6.03 9.51 22.76
C ALA A 105 6.22 9.67 21.25
N ARG A 106 6.06 8.59 20.52
CA ARG A 106 6.32 8.51 19.10
C ARG A 106 5.31 7.58 18.41
N LEU A 107 4.77 8.03 17.28
CA LEU A 107 4.02 7.17 16.36
C LEU A 107 4.99 6.29 15.58
N VAL A 108 4.62 5.04 15.38
CA VAL A 108 5.33 4.16 14.44
C VAL A 108 4.93 4.56 13.03
N ARG A 109 5.90 4.92 12.22
CA ARG A 109 5.73 5.29 10.82
C ARG A 109 5.94 4.07 9.93
N TRP A 110 5.28 4.12 8.79
CA TRP A 110 5.46 3.17 7.71
C TRP A 110 6.10 3.88 6.52
N ASP A 111 7.04 3.24 5.86
CA ASP A 111 7.57 3.77 4.61
C ASP A 111 6.43 3.90 3.60
N THR A 112 6.36 5.07 2.97
CA THR A 112 5.24 5.45 2.10
C THR A 112 5.79 5.92 0.77
N HIS A 113 5.14 5.50 -0.31
CA HIS A 113 5.46 5.89 -1.67
C HIS A 113 4.16 6.19 -2.42
N GLU A 114 4.07 7.37 -2.99
CA GLU A 114 2.92 7.78 -3.82
C GLU A 114 3.33 7.74 -5.29
N ILE A 115 2.56 7.02 -6.10
CA ILE A 115 2.88 6.77 -7.51
C ILE A 115 1.59 6.58 -8.32
N ALA A 116 1.46 7.22 -9.46
CA ALA A 116 0.34 7.07 -10.39
C ALA A 116 -1.06 7.16 -9.72
N GLY A 117 -1.22 8.08 -8.75
CA GLY A 117 -2.48 8.25 -8.02
C GLY A 117 -2.74 7.19 -6.93
N LEU A 118 -1.76 6.35 -6.61
CA LEU A 118 -1.84 5.31 -5.60
C LEU A 118 -0.89 5.61 -4.44
N ILE A 119 -1.36 5.40 -3.22
CA ILE A 119 -0.55 5.50 -2.00
C ILE A 119 -0.17 4.09 -1.58
N MET A 120 1.13 3.80 -1.64
CA MET A 120 1.70 2.51 -1.27
C MET A 120 2.38 2.62 0.09
N THR A 121 2.34 1.54 0.87
CA THR A 121 3.10 1.42 2.11
C THR A 121 3.90 0.13 2.14
N TRP A 122 5.11 0.19 2.71
CA TRP A 122 5.98 -0.96 2.84
C TRP A 122 5.66 -1.78 4.07
N PHE A 123 5.58 -3.09 3.89
CA PHE A 123 5.49 -4.06 4.97
C PHE A 123 6.71 -4.97 5.01
N HIS A 124 7.25 -5.15 6.20
CA HIS A 124 8.24 -6.16 6.52
C HIS A 124 7.96 -6.69 7.93
N GLU A 125 8.04 -8.01 8.14
CA GLU A 125 7.74 -8.65 9.42
C GLU A 125 8.66 -8.21 10.57
N GLU A 126 9.90 -7.81 10.23
CA GLU A 126 10.91 -7.32 11.17
C GLU A 126 11.08 -5.79 11.12
N ASP A 127 10.13 -5.08 10.54
CA ASP A 127 10.16 -3.62 10.36
C ASP A 127 11.43 -3.11 9.61
N ALA A 128 12.02 -3.96 8.74
CA ALA A 128 13.17 -3.56 7.93
C ALA A 128 12.75 -2.60 6.82
N ALA A 129 13.65 -1.67 6.49
CA ALA A 129 13.43 -0.69 5.43
C ALA A 129 13.26 -1.34 4.04
N PRO A 130 12.55 -0.66 3.11
CA PRO A 130 12.40 -1.15 1.74
C PRO A 130 13.75 -1.35 1.05
N THR A 131 13.91 -2.50 0.41
CA THR A 131 15.08 -2.81 -0.43
C THR A 131 14.86 -2.52 -1.91
N TRP A 132 13.62 -2.20 -2.29
CA TRP A 132 13.21 -1.84 -3.64
C TRP A 132 12.01 -0.88 -3.59
N ARG A 133 11.70 -0.25 -4.70
CA ARG A 133 10.52 0.62 -4.85
C ARG A 133 9.68 0.14 -6.03
N VAL A 134 8.40 0.44 -5.99
CA VAL A 134 7.53 0.29 -7.17
C VAL A 134 8.07 1.23 -8.24
N THR A 135 8.29 0.71 -9.44
CA THR A 135 8.80 1.47 -10.58
C THR A 135 7.74 2.44 -11.11
N ASP A 136 8.17 3.61 -11.53
CA ASP A 136 7.30 4.55 -12.23
C ASP A 136 6.72 3.90 -13.50
N PHE A 137 5.51 4.28 -13.86
CA PHE A 137 4.87 3.90 -15.11
C PHE A 137 5.14 5.00 -16.15
N PRO A 138 6.30 4.98 -16.83
CA PRO A 138 6.76 6.12 -17.64
C PRO A 138 5.87 6.42 -18.84
N ASP A 139 5.07 5.47 -19.26
CA ASP A 139 4.26 5.58 -20.47
C ASP A 139 2.82 6.10 -20.21
N LEU A 140 2.44 6.37 -18.95
CA LEU A 140 1.08 6.81 -18.64
C LEU A 140 0.83 8.28 -18.99
N ASP A 141 1.86 9.12 -18.96
CA ASP A 141 1.72 10.56 -19.19
C ASP A 141 1.69 10.94 -20.69
N ASP A 142 2.23 10.09 -21.58
CA ASP A 142 2.42 10.39 -23.01
C ASP A 142 1.38 9.73 -23.93
N GLN A 143 0.47 8.91 -23.43
CA GLN A 143 -0.52 8.19 -24.23
C GLN A 143 -1.94 8.68 -23.96
N PRO A 144 -2.84 8.66 -24.94
CA PRO A 144 -4.24 9.03 -24.77
C PRO A 144 -5.01 7.90 -24.07
N TYR A 145 -4.70 7.67 -22.80
CA TYR A 145 -5.46 6.73 -21.98
C TYR A 145 -6.80 7.35 -21.57
N SER A 146 -7.82 6.51 -21.39
CA SER A 146 -9.05 6.89 -20.73
C SER A 146 -8.78 7.27 -19.25
N GLU A 147 -9.73 7.96 -18.63
CA GLU A 147 -9.72 8.09 -17.17
C GLU A 147 -9.63 6.71 -16.50
N TRP A 148 -9.02 6.68 -15.32
CA TRP A 148 -8.94 5.45 -14.52
C TRP A 148 -10.34 4.90 -14.25
N ALA A 149 -10.55 3.64 -14.61
CA ALA A 149 -11.69 2.85 -14.14
C ALA A 149 -11.16 1.87 -13.09
N ASP A 150 -11.72 1.92 -11.88
CA ASP A 150 -11.34 1.00 -10.83
C ASP A 150 -12.51 0.09 -10.44
N TYR A 151 -12.14 -1.13 -10.14
CA TYR A 151 -13.04 -2.16 -9.62
C TYR A 151 -12.42 -2.75 -8.37
N GLU A 152 -13.26 -3.04 -7.38
CA GLU A 152 -12.82 -3.62 -6.11
C GLU A 152 -13.52 -4.96 -5.87
N TRP A 153 -12.74 -5.97 -5.55
CA TRP A 153 -13.21 -7.26 -5.12
C TRP A 153 -12.55 -7.71 -3.82
N THR A 154 -13.32 -8.33 -2.94
CA THR A 154 -12.79 -9.01 -1.77
C THR A 154 -12.68 -10.50 -2.06
N ILE A 155 -11.45 -11.01 -2.13
CA ILE A 155 -11.16 -12.41 -2.42
C ILE A 155 -10.59 -13.07 -1.16
N LYS A 156 -11.15 -14.22 -0.76
CA LYS A 156 -10.64 -15.01 0.37
C LYS A 156 -9.52 -15.93 -0.09
N ALA A 157 -8.39 -15.37 -0.46
CA ALA A 157 -7.19 -16.06 -0.91
C ALA A 157 -5.94 -15.41 -0.32
N ARG A 158 -4.81 -16.09 -0.38
CA ARG A 158 -3.52 -15.48 -0.10
C ARG A 158 -3.06 -14.69 -1.31
N ILE A 159 -2.33 -13.61 -1.10
CA ILE A 159 -1.82 -12.76 -2.19
C ILE A 159 -0.90 -13.55 -3.14
N GLN A 160 -0.17 -14.54 -2.61
CA GLN A 160 0.65 -15.43 -3.42
C GLN A 160 -0.19 -16.27 -4.39
N GLU A 161 -1.33 -16.80 -3.96
CA GLU A 161 -2.24 -17.57 -4.82
C GLU A 161 -2.78 -16.74 -5.97
N LEU A 162 -3.01 -15.44 -5.76
CA LEU A 162 -3.39 -14.48 -6.82
C LEU A 162 -2.24 -14.29 -7.81
N SER A 163 -1.02 -14.10 -7.32
CA SER A 163 0.16 -13.94 -8.19
C SER A 163 0.48 -15.20 -8.99
N GLU A 164 0.27 -16.38 -8.40
CA GLU A 164 0.38 -17.66 -9.11
C GLU A 164 -0.69 -17.81 -10.19
N ASN A 165 -1.93 -17.39 -9.91
CA ASN A 165 -3.01 -17.38 -10.90
C ASN A 165 -2.70 -16.45 -12.07
N ASP A 166 -2.14 -15.27 -11.84
CA ASP A 166 -1.76 -14.33 -12.90
C ASP A 166 -0.67 -14.93 -13.82
N SER A 167 0.20 -15.78 -13.27
CA SER A 167 1.28 -16.46 -14.00
C SER A 167 0.83 -17.71 -14.72
N ASP A 168 -0.31 -18.28 -14.36
CA ASP A 168 -0.90 -19.46 -15.01
C ASP A 168 -1.72 -19.05 -16.23
N VAL A 169 -1.13 -19.16 -17.40
CA VAL A 169 -1.83 -18.83 -18.67
C VAL A 169 -2.79 -19.92 -19.13
N SER A 170 -2.72 -21.12 -18.57
CA SER A 170 -3.50 -22.28 -19.01
C SER A 170 -5.00 -22.15 -18.72
N HIS A 171 -5.38 -21.37 -17.71
CA HIS A 171 -6.80 -21.12 -17.39
C HIS A 171 -7.45 -20.07 -18.31
N ALA A 172 -6.66 -19.27 -19.03
CA ALA A 172 -7.17 -18.16 -19.83
C ALA A 172 -8.19 -18.56 -20.90
N PRO A 173 -8.02 -19.66 -21.67
CA PRO A 173 -9.04 -20.10 -22.61
C PRO A 173 -10.35 -20.50 -21.94
N ALA A 174 -10.28 -21.15 -20.78
CA ALA A 174 -11.45 -21.68 -20.09
C ALA A 174 -12.27 -20.60 -19.35
N LEU A 175 -11.60 -19.61 -18.77
CA LEU A 175 -12.23 -18.62 -17.89
C LEU A 175 -12.36 -17.22 -18.51
N HIS A 176 -11.44 -16.83 -19.38
CA HIS A 176 -11.36 -15.45 -19.89
C HIS A 176 -11.67 -15.31 -21.39
N GLY A 177 -12.17 -16.38 -22.04
CA GLY A 177 -12.61 -16.34 -23.42
C GLY A 177 -11.47 -16.16 -24.44
N PHE A 178 -10.24 -16.52 -24.08
CA PHE A 178 -9.15 -16.60 -25.06
C PHE A 178 -9.44 -17.75 -26.04
N VAL A 179 -9.11 -17.53 -27.32
CA VAL A 179 -9.35 -18.55 -28.38
C VAL A 179 -8.41 -19.73 -28.23
N ASP A 180 -7.15 -19.43 -27.90
CA ASP A 180 -6.06 -20.39 -27.73
C ASP A 180 -5.22 -20.00 -26.52
N GLU A 181 -4.39 -20.92 -26.04
CA GLU A 181 -3.35 -20.57 -25.07
C GLU A 181 -2.44 -19.47 -25.65
N PRO A 182 -2.04 -18.48 -24.82
CA PRO A 182 -1.13 -17.45 -25.26
C PRO A 182 0.17 -18.04 -25.84
N ALA A 183 0.50 -17.71 -27.08
CA ALA A 183 1.58 -18.37 -27.82
C ALA A 183 2.97 -17.78 -27.57
N GLU A 184 3.06 -16.55 -27.09
CA GLU A 184 4.33 -15.86 -26.82
C GLU A 184 4.33 -15.37 -25.37
N ILE A 185 5.29 -15.84 -24.59
CA ILE A 185 5.57 -15.37 -23.25
C ILE A 185 7.00 -14.84 -23.25
N ASP A 186 7.15 -13.52 -23.13
CA ASP A 186 8.44 -12.88 -22.84
C ASP A 186 8.46 -12.59 -21.33
N LEU A 187 9.20 -13.39 -20.58
CA LEU A 187 9.32 -13.30 -19.13
C LEU A 187 10.70 -12.77 -18.78
N LYS A 188 10.72 -11.64 -18.07
CA LYS A 188 11.94 -11.07 -17.47
C LYS A 188 11.76 -10.92 -15.98
N ILE A 189 12.70 -11.46 -15.22
CA ILE A 189 12.74 -11.34 -13.76
C ILE A 189 14.02 -10.59 -13.39
N ASP A 190 13.87 -9.47 -12.69
CA ASP A 190 14.99 -8.70 -12.12
C ASP A 190 14.67 -8.34 -10.66
N GLY A 191 15.31 -9.04 -9.74
CA GLY A 191 15.06 -8.87 -8.31
C GLY A 191 13.60 -9.11 -7.92
N ALA A 192 12.91 -8.05 -7.50
CA ALA A 192 11.50 -8.08 -7.11
C ALA A 192 10.54 -7.79 -8.28
N GLU A 193 11.07 -7.47 -9.45
CA GLU A 193 10.27 -7.19 -10.64
C GLU A 193 10.11 -8.44 -11.48
N CYS A 194 8.88 -8.71 -11.88
CA CYS A 194 8.53 -9.74 -12.84
C CYS A 194 7.73 -9.10 -13.98
N ASN A 195 8.39 -8.92 -15.11
CA ASN A 195 7.77 -8.38 -16.31
C ASN A 195 7.47 -9.53 -17.26
N TRP A 196 6.22 -9.69 -17.63
CA TRP A 196 5.83 -10.67 -18.62
C TRP A 196 4.90 -10.05 -19.66
N ARG A 197 5.05 -10.50 -20.88
CA ARG A 197 4.24 -10.08 -22.01
C ARG A 197 3.69 -11.32 -22.70
N LEU A 198 2.37 -11.34 -22.86
CA LEU A 198 1.73 -12.40 -23.62
C LEU A 198 0.93 -11.82 -24.79
N ARG A 199 0.82 -12.58 -25.85
CA ARG A 199 -0.08 -12.34 -26.97
C ARG A 199 -1.16 -13.38 -26.98
N ALA A 200 -2.39 -12.92 -27.02
CA ALA A 200 -3.56 -13.79 -27.06
C ALA A 200 -4.61 -13.23 -28.04
N LYS A 201 -5.41 -14.13 -28.58
CA LYS A 201 -6.60 -13.76 -29.35
C LYS A 201 -7.82 -13.89 -28.43
N LEU A 202 -8.65 -12.84 -28.39
CA LEU A 202 -9.91 -12.84 -27.67
C LEU A 202 -11.06 -13.11 -28.64
N HIS A 203 -12.04 -13.90 -28.20
CA HIS A 203 -13.35 -13.95 -28.83
C HIS A 203 -14.13 -12.69 -28.41
N TYR A 204 -14.35 -11.80 -29.35
CA TYR A 204 -15.40 -10.80 -29.20
C TYR A 204 -16.68 -11.39 -29.75
N SER A 205 -17.63 -11.73 -28.89
CA SER A 205 -19.04 -11.85 -29.31
C SER A 205 -19.56 -10.45 -29.54
N ALA A 206 -19.83 -10.11 -30.81
CA ALA A 206 -20.49 -8.87 -31.18
C ALA A 206 -21.91 -8.80 -30.60
#